data_32ccca91424a15fcaa395e73eaa4edf9
#
_entry.id   32ccca91424a15fcaa395e73eaa4edf9
#
_cell.length_a   1.000
_cell.length_b   1.000
_cell.length_c   1.000
_cell.angle_alpha   90.00
_cell.angle_beta   90.00
_cell.angle_gamma   90.00
#
_symmetry.space_group_name_H-M   'P 1'
#
loop_
_entity.id
_entity.type
_entity.pdbx_description
1 polymer ?
#
loop_
_entity_poly.entity_id
_entity_poly.type
_entity_poly.pdbx_seq_one_letter_code
_entity_poly.pdbx_strand_id
1 'polypeptide(L)'
;MKATLTTKSPLLKELLELLKELVTLHSVYVLSVLKEKKKQNTYLSPQNVTSRKIVTYTLLIITHKPISKGQGNFMDDLYNKMQQRCKVYTIMYTLSKVKKRLNYGDDFLSQAIFHTSCMYKSDDSLSKFSNYGSHFHPCVYKGIQEVWKGRMERAEYLLTILNTIEPEEDSTSRLAIMHYALEQICMALLYVFWEFKPQHYTLPYLLHLCSHFTRIPQTIFPKETYGLHRMYYMLCNAHHIMRFKVQNEFSDMDTDKAYSRCELFFDEAKTLGEAQLEHLKNLHCKSSNQ
;
A
#
# COMPACT_ATOMS: atom_id res chain seq x y z
N MET A 1 5.12 16.56 -16.93
CA MET A 1 4.57 15.92 -18.16
C MET A 1 3.28 15.20 -17.79
N LYS A 2 2.10 15.67 -18.23
CA LYS A 2 0.82 14.96 -18.08
C LYS A 2 0.84 13.74 -19.00
N ALA A 3 1.11 12.56 -18.46
CA ALA A 3 0.88 11.32 -19.18
C ALA A 3 -0.63 11.17 -19.37
N THR A 4 -1.14 11.54 -20.51
CA THR A 4 -2.51 11.22 -20.95
C THR A 4 -2.58 9.70 -21.08
N LEU A 5 -2.96 9.03 -19.99
CA LEU A 5 -3.39 7.62 -20.05
C LEU A 5 -4.63 7.61 -20.93
N THR A 6 -4.40 7.33 -22.21
CA THR A 6 -5.50 7.15 -23.16
C THR A 6 -6.40 6.07 -22.61
N THR A 7 -7.66 6.38 -22.37
CA THR A 7 -8.80 5.50 -22.01
C THR A 7 -9.05 4.40 -23.05
N LYS A 8 -8.05 4.08 -23.87
CA LYS A 8 -8.12 3.15 -25.01
C LYS A 8 -7.91 1.67 -24.65
N SER A 9 -7.54 1.33 -23.41
CA SER A 9 -7.42 -0.08 -23.03
C SER A 9 -8.83 -0.67 -22.81
N PRO A 10 -9.24 -1.70 -23.55
CA PRO A 10 -10.53 -2.36 -23.33
C PRO A 10 -10.71 -2.84 -21.90
N LEU A 11 -9.63 -3.31 -21.27
CA LEU A 11 -9.62 -3.77 -19.89
C LEU A 11 -9.95 -2.65 -18.88
N LEU A 12 -9.48 -1.42 -19.15
CA LEU A 12 -9.74 -0.28 -18.28
C LEU A 12 -11.20 0.19 -18.39
N LYS A 13 -11.79 0.11 -19.58
CA LYS A 13 -13.22 0.40 -19.78
C LYS A 13 -14.10 -0.63 -19.07
N GLU A 14 -13.81 -1.90 -19.22
CA GLU A 14 -14.50 -2.99 -18.54
C GLU A 14 -14.42 -2.83 -17.01
N LEU A 15 -13.24 -2.51 -16.48
CA LEU A 15 -13.05 -2.23 -15.06
C LEU A 15 -13.90 -1.03 -14.61
N LEU A 16 -13.99 0.03 -15.40
CA LEU A 16 -14.79 1.20 -15.06
C LEU A 16 -16.30 0.87 -15.00
N GLU A 17 -16.81 0.13 -15.97
CA GLU A 17 -18.22 -0.28 -15.96
C GLU A 17 -18.54 -1.16 -14.75
N LEU A 18 -17.66 -2.09 -14.43
CA LEU A 18 -17.77 -2.92 -13.23
C LEU A 18 -17.76 -2.08 -11.94
N LEU A 19 -16.90 -1.07 -11.86
CA LEU A 19 -16.87 -0.15 -10.71
C LEU A 19 -18.18 0.63 -10.57
N LYS A 20 -18.80 1.07 -11.67
CA LYS A 20 -20.10 1.76 -11.67
C LYS A 20 -21.23 0.86 -11.20
N GLU A 21 -21.17 -0.43 -11.49
CA GLU A 21 -22.15 -1.42 -11.01
C GLU A 21 -22.03 -1.68 -9.51
N LEU A 22 -20.80 -1.72 -9.00
CA LEU A 22 -20.53 -2.12 -7.62
C LEU A 22 -20.71 -0.99 -6.61
N VAL A 23 -20.44 0.26 -7.00
CA VAL A 23 -20.45 1.40 -6.09
C VAL A 23 -20.99 2.67 -6.76
N THR A 24 -21.56 3.57 -5.98
CA THR A 24 -22.02 4.88 -6.45
C THR A 24 -20.82 5.81 -6.67
N LEU A 25 -20.22 5.70 -7.87
CA LEU A 25 -18.99 6.44 -8.21
C LEU A 25 -19.23 7.94 -8.34
N HIS A 26 -18.33 8.74 -7.75
CA HIS A 26 -18.14 10.15 -8.09
C HIS A 26 -16.95 10.31 -9.04
N SER A 27 -15.78 9.79 -8.69
CA SER A 27 -14.59 9.88 -9.54
C SER A 27 -13.58 8.76 -9.27
N VAL A 28 -12.76 8.46 -10.29
CA VAL A 28 -11.69 7.45 -10.22
C VAL A 28 -10.42 8.04 -10.80
N TYR A 29 -9.34 7.97 -10.03
CA TYR A 29 -8.01 8.43 -10.41
C TYR A 29 -7.04 7.26 -10.44
N VAL A 30 -6.18 7.20 -11.45
CA VAL A 30 -5.18 6.14 -11.60
C VAL A 30 -3.88 6.64 -10.99
N LEU A 31 -3.49 6.06 -9.84
CA LEU A 31 -2.24 6.39 -9.17
C LEU A 31 -1.06 5.66 -9.83
N SER A 32 -1.24 4.41 -10.20
CA SER A 32 -0.22 3.64 -10.93
C SER A 32 -0.81 2.51 -11.77
N VAL A 33 -0.03 2.08 -12.76
CA VAL A 33 -0.30 0.92 -13.61
C VAL A 33 0.98 0.11 -13.78
N LEU A 34 0.98 -1.13 -13.31
CA LEU A 34 2.06 -2.09 -13.54
C LEU A 34 1.60 -3.16 -14.52
N LYS A 35 2.37 -3.40 -15.58
CA LYS A 35 2.08 -4.40 -16.60
C LYS A 35 3.14 -5.49 -16.56
N GLU A 36 2.73 -6.70 -16.22
CA GLU A 36 3.61 -7.87 -16.20
C GLU A 36 3.24 -8.82 -17.35
N LYS A 37 4.26 -9.28 -18.08
CA LYS A 37 4.11 -10.35 -19.08
C LYS A 37 4.81 -11.58 -18.54
N LYS A 38 4.05 -12.63 -18.22
CA LYS A 38 4.61 -13.96 -17.91
C LYS A 38 4.40 -14.87 -19.10
N LYS A 39 5.48 -15.38 -19.66
CA LYS A 39 5.48 -16.38 -20.73
C LYS A 39 6.02 -17.68 -20.15
N GLN A 40 5.25 -18.74 -20.25
CA GLN A 40 5.66 -20.06 -19.78
C GLN A 40 5.66 -21.01 -21.00
N ASN A 41 6.78 -21.62 -21.26
CA ASN A 41 6.90 -22.70 -22.22
C ASN A 41 6.70 -24.02 -21.45
N THR A 42 5.74 -24.84 -21.89
CA THR A 42 5.46 -26.14 -21.27
C THR A 42 5.71 -27.22 -22.30
N TYR A 43 6.71 -28.07 -22.03
CA TYR A 43 7.11 -29.16 -22.95
C TYR A 43 6.23 -30.40 -22.80
N LEU A 44 5.36 -30.46 -21.79
CA LEU A 44 4.44 -31.57 -21.53
C LEU A 44 3.02 -31.32 -22.06
N SER A 45 2.76 -30.20 -22.71
CA SER A 45 1.46 -29.84 -23.25
C SER A 45 1.51 -29.74 -24.79
N PRO A 46 0.48 -30.24 -25.52
CA PRO A 46 0.40 -30.05 -26.97
C PRO A 46 0.42 -28.58 -27.41
N GLN A 47 0.01 -27.65 -26.56
CA GLN A 47 -0.05 -26.21 -26.83
C GLN A 47 1.17 -25.43 -26.38
N ASN A 48 2.20 -26.05 -25.94
CA ASN A 48 3.57 -25.60 -25.59
C ASN A 48 3.80 -24.18 -25.01
N VAL A 49 2.89 -23.23 -25.13
CA VAL A 49 3.09 -21.84 -24.70
C VAL A 49 1.82 -21.28 -24.06
N THR A 50 1.91 -20.94 -22.79
CA THR A 50 0.91 -20.13 -22.13
C THR A 50 1.49 -18.73 -21.86
N SER A 51 0.81 -17.70 -22.31
CA SER A 51 1.18 -16.32 -21.97
C SER A 51 0.07 -15.68 -21.15
N ARG A 52 0.41 -15.20 -19.97
CA ARG A 52 -0.52 -14.47 -19.10
C ARG A 52 -0.03 -13.02 -18.96
N LYS A 53 -0.87 -12.09 -19.36
CA LYS A 53 -0.68 -10.66 -19.07
C LYS A 53 -1.50 -10.31 -17.84
N ILE A 54 -0.84 -9.90 -16.78
CA ILE A 54 -1.51 -9.38 -15.59
C ILE A 54 -1.22 -7.89 -15.53
N VAL A 55 -2.28 -7.11 -15.36
CA VAL A 55 -2.17 -5.66 -15.14
C VAL A 55 -2.57 -5.38 -13.71
N THR A 56 -1.73 -4.65 -12.99
CA THR A 56 -2.03 -4.20 -11.62
C THR A 56 -2.30 -2.71 -11.65
N TYR A 57 -3.47 -2.31 -11.18
CA TYR A 57 -3.87 -0.92 -11.02
C TYR A 57 -3.85 -0.53 -9.54
N THR A 58 -3.38 0.68 -9.26
CA THR A 58 -3.62 1.34 -7.97
C THR A 58 -4.53 2.53 -8.23
N LEU A 59 -5.72 2.53 -7.65
CA LEU A 59 -6.77 3.50 -7.91
C LEU A 59 -7.16 4.26 -6.65
N LEU A 60 -7.33 5.57 -6.76
CA LEU A 60 -8.11 6.35 -5.81
C LEU A 60 -9.55 6.40 -6.33
N ILE A 61 -10.48 5.84 -5.55
CA ILE A 61 -11.91 5.78 -5.86
C ILE A 61 -12.66 6.67 -4.89
N ILE A 62 -13.39 7.64 -5.43
CA ILE A 62 -14.26 8.53 -4.65
C ILE A 62 -15.70 8.15 -4.92
N THR A 63 -16.46 7.87 -3.86
CA THR A 63 -17.84 7.41 -3.92
C THR A 63 -18.78 8.42 -3.26
N HIS A 64 -20.07 8.41 -3.64
CA HIS A 64 -21.09 9.21 -2.96
C HIS A 64 -21.46 8.60 -1.60
N LYS A 65 -21.45 7.27 -1.47
CA LYS A 65 -21.77 6.52 -0.26
C LYS A 65 -20.61 5.64 0.16
N PRO A 66 -20.45 5.34 1.45
CA PRO A 66 -19.47 4.37 1.89
C PRO A 66 -19.78 2.98 1.29
N ILE A 67 -18.75 2.17 1.07
CA ILE A 67 -18.93 0.78 0.66
C ILE A 67 -19.46 -0.04 1.84
N SER A 68 -20.38 -0.95 1.56
CA SER A 68 -20.97 -1.86 2.57
C SER A 68 -20.00 -2.99 2.95
N LYS A 69 -19.16 -3.41 2.01
CA LYS A 69 -18.15 -4.47 2.18
C LYS A 69 -16.82 -3.90 2.64
N GLY A 70 -16.03 -4.68 3.36
CA GLY A 70 -14.62 -4.33 3.64
C GLY A 70 -13.80 -4.14 2.37
N GLN A 71 -12.82 -3.24 2.40
CA GLN A 71 -12.00 -2.89 1.24
C GLN A 71 -11.26 -4.09 0.64
N GLY A 72 -10.79 -5.05 1.47
CA GLY A 72 -10.17 -6.29 1.00
C GLY A 72 -11.12 -7.12 0.15
N ASN A 73 -12.32 -7.41 0.67
CA ASN A 73 -13.36 -8.15 -0.06
C ASN A 73 -13.76 -7.47 -1.37
N PHE A 74 -13.78 -6.13 -1.38
CA PHE A 74 -14.06 -5.37 -2.59
C PHE A 74 -12.96 -5.55 -3.65
N MET A 75 -11.68 -5.56 -3.26
CA MET A 75 -10.57 -5.82 -4.18
C MET A 75 -10.61 -7.26 -4.71
N ASP A 76 -10.96 -8.24 -3.89
CA ASP A 76 -11.11 -9.64 -4.28
C ASP A 76 -12.30 -9.84 -5.24
N ASP A 77 -13.43 -9.20 -4.97
CA ASP A 77 -14.60 -9.20 -5.86
C ASP A 77 -14.24 -8.63 -7.24
N LEU A 78 -13.48 -7.53 -7.29
CA LEU A 78 -12.99 -6.95 -8.55
C LEU A 78 -12.08 -7.94 -9.30
N TYR A 79 -11.14 -8.56 -8.60
CA TYR A 79 -10.22 -9.54 -9.20
C TYR A 79 -10.97 -10.72 -9.83
N ASN A 80 -11.95 -11.27 -9.11
CA ASN A 80 -12.74 -12.41 -9.56
C ASN A 80 -13.66 -12.04 -10.75
N LYS A 81 -14.38 -10.91 -10.65
CA LYS A 81 -15.26 -10.44 -11.73
C LYS A 81 -14.51 -10.04 -12.99
N MET A 82 -13.28 -9.56 -12.88
CA MET A 82 -12.36 -9.31 -13.99
C MET A 82 -11.68 -10.58 -14.51
N GLN A 83 -12.16 -11.78 -14.11
CA GLN A 83 -11.62 -13.08 -14.54
C GLN A 83 -10.10 -13.19 -14.32
N GLN A 84 -9.61 -12.64 -13.20
CA GLN A 84 -8.20 -12.63 -12.80
C GLN A 84 -7.24 -11.96 -13.83
N ARG A 85 -7.77 -11.17 -14.78
CA ARG A 85 -6.98 -10.49 -15.81
C ARG A 85 -6.30 -9.22 -15.27
N CYS A 86 -6.81 -8.64 -14.20
CA CYS A 86 -6.16 -7.52 -13.52
C CYS A 86 -6.29 -7.61 -12.01
N LYS A 87 -5.28 -7.10 -11.31
CA LYS A 87 -5.32 -6.84 -9.88
C LYS A 87 -5.61 -5.36 -9.66
N VAL A 88 -6.45 -5.04 -8.68
CA VAL A 88 -6.79 -3.65 -8.39
C VAL A 88 -6.56 -3.40 -6.90
N TYR A 89 -5.60 -2.53 -6.59
CA TYR A 89 -5.44 -1.98 -5.25
C TYR A 89 -6.20 -0.66 -5.18
N THR A 90 -7.06 -0.51 -4.18
CA THR A 90 -7.94 0.64 -4.07
C THR A 90 -7.62 1.47 -2.84
N ILE A 91 -7.67 2.79 -2.98
CA ILE A 91 -7.77 3.76 -1.89
C ILE A 91 -9.16 4.38 -2.01
N MET A 92 -9.99 4.25 -1.00
CA MET A 92 -11.41 4.62 -1.10
C MET A 92 -11.79 5.71 -0.12
N TYR A 93 -12.49 6.71 -0.62
CA TYR A 93 -13.06 7.80 0.17
C TYR A 93 -14.47 8.13 -0.29
N THR A 94 -15.31 8.60 0.64
CA THR A 94 -16.55 9.27 0.25
C THR A 94 -16.28 10.72 -0.15
N LEU A 95 -17.09 11.25 -1.06
CA LEU A 95 -17.00 12.64 -1.54
C LEU A 95 -17.00 13.66 -0.40
N SER A 96 -17.87 13.45 0.59
CA SER A 96 -17.95 14.31 1.77
C SER A 96 -16.65 14.35 2.57
N LYS A 97 -16.01 13.16 2.76
CA LYS A 97 -14.72 13.03 3.45
C LYS A 97 -13.59 13.68 2.66
N VAL A 98 -13.59 13.52 1.32
CA VAL A 98 -12.62 14.17 0.44
C VAL A 98 -12.73 15.68 0.53
N LYS A 99 -13.95 16.25 0.39
CA LYS A 99 -14.17 17.70 0.50
C LYS A 99 -13.70 18.25 1.86
N LYS A 100 -14.01 17.53 2.95
CA LYS A 100 -13.54 17.92 4.29
C LYS A 100 -12.03 17.92 4.37
N ARG A 101 -11.36 16.85 3.91
CA ARG A 101 -9.89 16.73 3.98
C ARG A 101 -9.18 17.76 3.10
N LEU A 102 -9.68 18.01 1.90
CA LEU A 102 -9.12 19.06 1.02
C LEU A 102 -9.26 20.47 1.63
N ASN A 103 -10.36 20.77 2.33
CA ASN A 103 -10.49 22.03 3.08
C ASN A 103 -9.43 22.18 4.20
N TYR A 104 -8.93 21.09 4.74
CA TYR A 104 -7.84 21.09 5.73
C TYR A 104 -6.44 20.98 5.13
N GLY A 105 -6.33 21.05 3.78
CA GLY A 105 -5.03 21.04 3.10
C GLY A 105 -4.40 19.66 3.01
N ASP A 106 -5.19 18.61 2.83
CA ASP A 106 -4.68 17.24 2.63
C ASP A 106 -3.82 17.13 1.37
N ASP A 107 -2.52 16.98 1.56
CA ASP A 107 -1.56 16.95 0.45
C ASP A 107 -1.74 15.71 -0.42
N PHE A 108 -1.89 14.51 0.16
CA PHE A 108 -2.08 13.28 -0.62
C PHE A 108 -3.29 13.36 -1.55
N LEU A 109 -4.43 13.80 -1.05
CA LEU A 109 -5.65 13.92 -1.87
C LEU A 109 -5.49 15.03 -2.92
N SER A 110 -4.83 16.13 -2.60
CA SER A 110 -4.53 17.20 -3.55
C SER A 110 -3.66 16.66 -4.69
N GLN A 111 -2.55 16.02 -4.38
CA GLN A 111 -1.66 15.41 -5.37
C GLN A 111 -2.37 14.36 -6.21
N ALA A 112 -3.11 13.44 -5.57
CA ALA A 112 -3.81 12.37 -6.25
C ALA A 112 -4.93 12.87 -7.18
N ILE A 113 -5.67 13.91 -6.80
CA ILE A 113 -6.81 14.41 -7.58
C ILE A 113 -6.37 15.35 -8.70
N PHE A 114 -5.41 16.24 -8.45
CA PHE A 114 -5.06 17.30 -9.40
C PHE A 114 -3.85 16.98 -10.26
N HIS A 115 -3.01 16.03 -9.86
CA HIS A 115 -1.77 15.70 -10.58
C HIS A 115 -1.73 14.29 -11.18
N THR A 116 -2.74 13.42 -10.90
CA THR A 116 -2.82 12.10 -11.54
C THR A 116 -3.86 12.05 -12.67
N SER A 117 -3.91 10.91 -13.38
CA SER A 117 -4.86 10.72 -14.48
C SER A 117 -6.26 10.39 -13.97
N CYS A 118 -7.21 11.26 -14.25
CA CYS A 118 -8.62 11.00 -14.02
C CYS A 118 -9.18 10.04 -15.07
N MET A 119 -9.69 8.88 -14.63
CA MET A 119 -10.32 7.87 -15.47
C MET A 119 -11.82 8.12 -15.64
N TYR A 120 -12.46 8.60 -14.60
CA TYR A 120 -13.89 8.90 -14.57
C TYR A 120 -14.19 10.03 -13.59
N LYS A 121 -15.16 10.85 -13.92
CA LYS A 121 -15.66 11.96 -13.11
C LYS A 121 -17.12 12.20 -13.43
N SER A 122 -17.98 12.24 -12.40
CA SER A 122 -19.42 12.49 -12.56
C SER A 122 -19.75 13.99 -12.67
N ASP A 123 -19.02 14.82 -11.92
CA ASP A 123 -19.20 16.27 -11.86
C ASP A 123 -17.89 17.01 -11.54
N ASP A 124 -17.93 18.33 -11.57
CA ASP A 124 -16.79 19.21 -11.31
C ASP A 124 -16.69 19.73 -9.87
N SER A 125 -17.43 19.10 -8.93
CA SER A 125 -17.51 19.58 -7.54
C SER A 125 -16.16 19.65 -6.80
N LEU A 126 -15.15 18.92 -7.25
CA LEU A 126 -13.79 18.97 -6.69
C LEU A 126 -12.88 20.01 -7.34
N SER A 127 -13.24 20.56 -8.53
CA SER A 127 -12.38 21.53 -9.24
C SER A 127 -12.11 22.80 -8.44
N LYS A 128 -13.05 23.23 -7.60
CA LYS A 128 -12.90 24.41 -6.74
C LYS A 128 -11.76 24.32 -5.73
N PHE A 129 -11.26 23.11 -5.45
CA PHE A 129 -10.14 22.87 -4.54
C PHE A 129 -8.77 22.89 -5.27
N SER A 130 -8.73 23.05 -6.59
CA SER A 130 -7.48 23.03 -7.37
C SER A 130 -6.50 24.15 -6.99
N ASN A 131 -7.00 25.24 -6.41
CA ASN A 131 -6.20 26.37 -5.96
C ASN A 131 -5.71 26.23 -4.50
N TYR A 132 -6.12 25.16 -3.80
CA TYR A 132 -5.60 24.85 -2.47
C TYR A 132 -4.25 24.15 -2.66
N GLY A 133 -3.17 24.93 -2.58
CA GLY A 133 -1.80 24.39 -2.61
C GLY A 133 -1.47 23.61 -1.35
N SER A 134 -0.39 22.84 -1.41
CA SER A 134 0.19 22.20 -0.23
C SER A 134 0.54 23.27 0.80
N HIS A 135 0.03 23.13 2.02
CA HIS A 135 0.32 24.06 3.09
C HIS A 135 1.63 23.69 3.77
N PHE A 136 2.71 24.32 3.36
CA PHE A 136 4.00 24.20 4.03
C PHE A 136 4.01 25.02 5.31
N HIS A 137 4.00 24.37 6.47
CA HIS A 137 4.01 25.01 7.77
C HIS A 137 4.77 24.18 8.80
N PRO A 138 5.58 24.77 9.69
CA PRO A 138 6.34 24.03 10.71
C PRO A 138 5.51 23.09 11.59
N CYS A 139 4.26 23.48 11.92
CA CYS A 139 3.35 22.61 12.69
C CYS A 139 2.96 21.34 11.93
N VAL A 140 2.83 21.39 10.59
CA VAL A 140 2.54 20.21 9.76
C VAL A 140 3.75 19.26 9.81
N TYR A 141 4.95 19.80 9.60
CA TYR A 141 6.18 19.03 9.73
C TYR A 141 6.31 18.35 11.10
N LYS A 142 6.05 19.09 12.18
CA LYS A 142 6.09 18.55 13.54
C LYS A 142 5.11 17.38 13.69
N GLY A 143 3.88 17.51 13.18
CA GLY A 143 2.90 16.43 13.21
C GLY A 143 3.33 15.19 12.42
N ILE A 144 3.99 15.38 11.26
CA ILE A 144 4.55 14.27 10.47
C ILE A 144 5.67 13.58 11.24
N GLN A 145 6.58 14.35 11.82
CA GLN A 145 7.71 13.85 12.62
C GLN A 145 7.24 13.06 13.85
N GLU A 146 6.22 13.54 14.55
CA GLU A 146 5.66 12.84 15.73
C GLU A 146 5.03 11.49 15.34
N VAL A 147 4.29 11.44 14.24
CA VAL A 147 3.70 10.19 13.74
C VAL A 147 4.79 9.20 13.30
N TRP A 148 5.81 9.68 12.59
CA TRP A 148 6.95 8.88 12.19
C TRP A 148 7.64 8.27 13.41
N LYS A 149 8.06 9.12 14.35
CA LYS A 149 8.76 8.72 15.57
C LYS A 149 7.98 7.66 16.34
N GLY A 150 6.71 7.94 16.67
CA GLY A 150 5.91 7.03 17.47
C GLY A 150 5.65 5.67 16.81
N ARG A 151 5.60 5.61 15.46
CA ARG A 151 5.46 4.33 14.75
C ARG A 151 6.77 3.57 14.66
N MET A 152 7.89 4.25 14.39
CA MET A 152 9.19 3.60 14.31
C MET A 152 9.65 3.10 15.69
N GLU A 153 9.44 3.87 16.77
CA GLU A 153 9.68 3.43 18.14
C GLU A 153 8.85 2.19 18.52
N ARG A 154 7.60 2.13 18.06
CA ARG A 154 6.75 0.94 18.27
C ARG A 154 7.25 -0.27 17.48
N ALA A 155 7.69 -0.07 16.25
CA ALA A 155 8.25 -1.15 15.43
C ALA A 155 9.56 -1.68 16.05
N GLU A 156 10.44 -0.78 16.49
CA GLU A 156 11.69 -1.12 17.16
C GLU A 156 11.43 -1.91 18.46
N TYR A 157 10.48 -1.44 19.27
CA TYR A 157 10.07 -2.15 20.49
C TYR A 157 9.57 -3.57 20.22
N LEU A 158 8.72 -3.74 19.17
CA LEU A 158 8.21 -5.06 18.79
C LEU A 158 9.33 -5.99 18.29
N LEU A 159 10.30 -5.48 17.54
CA LEU A 159 11.44 -6.26 17.09
C LEU A 159 12.40 -6.59 18.25
N THR A 160 12.61 -5.66 19.17
CA THR A 160 13.47 -5.87 20.34
C THR A 160 12.91 -6.94 21.29
N ILE A 161 11.59 -6.98 21.49
CA ILE A 161 10.94 -8.04 22.30
C ILE A 161 11.29 -9.42 21.76
N LEU A 162 11.37 -9.60 20.44
CA LEU A 162 11.67 -10.89 19.83
C LEU A 162 13.04 -11.45 20.22
N ASN A 163 13.99 -10.57 20.57
CA ASN A 163 15.32 -10.97 21.05
C ASN A 163 15.31 -11.40 22.52
N THR A 164 14.25 -11.08 23.27
CA THR A 164 14.12 -11.41 24.70
C THR A 164 13.22 -12.61 24.96
N ILE A 165 12.44 -13.04 23.96
CA ILE A 165 11.60 -14.25 24.03
C ILE A 165 12.50 -15.43 23.71
N GLU A 166 12.61 -16.37 24.66
CA GLU A 166 13.32 -17.62 24.41
C GLU A 166 12.68 -18.35 23.23
N PRO A 167 13.49 -18.75 22.22
CA PRO A 167 12.98 -19.14 20.90
C PRO A 167 12.25 -20.46 20.86
N GLU A 168 12.20 -21.20 21.95
CA GLU A 168 11.97 -22.66 21.87
C GLU A 168 10.53 -23.07 21.61
N GLU A 169 9.52 -22.18 21.67
CA GLU A 169 8.17 -22.75 21.75
C GLU A 169 7.10 -22.17 20.81
N ASP A 170 7.21 -20.94 20.25
CA ASP A 170 6.14 -20.42 19.42
C ASP A 170 6.57 -19.51 18.24
N SER A 171 7.03 -20.16 17.18
CA SER A 171 7.36 -19.50 15.90
C SER A 171 6.19 -18.70 15.32
N THR A 172 4.95 -19.12 15.55
CA THR A 172 3.76 -18.42 15.02
C THR A 172 3.55 -17.10 15.74
N SER A 173 3.70 -17.04 17.06
CA SER A 173 3.61 -15.79 17.83
C SER A 173 4.74 -14.83 17.47
N ARG A 174 5.97 -15.33 17.32
CA ARG A 174 7.11 -14.52 16.86
C ARG A 174 6.83 -13.87 15.49
N LEU A 175 6.34 -14.64 14.53
CA LEU A 175 5.95 -14.14 13.21
C LEU A 175 4.80 -13.13 13.27
N ALA A 176 3.84 -13.29 14.18
CA ALA A 176 2.75 -12.34 14.36
C ALA A 176 3.27 -11.00 14.91
N ILE A 177 4.23 -11.02 15.84
CA ILE A 177 4.88 -9.79 16.34
C ILE A 177 5.64 -9.10 15.19
N MET A 178 6.40 -9.85 14.37
CA MET A 178 7.06 -9.32 13.17
C MET A 178 6.06 -8.69 12.18
N HIS A 179 4.92 -9.35 11.97
CA HIS A 179 3.85 -8.80 11.13
C HIS A 179 3.42 -7.41 11.61
N TYR A 180 3.14 -7.25 12.92
CA TYR A 180 2.75 -5.95 13.47
C TYR A 180 3.87 -4.92 13.42
N ALA A 181 5.14 -5.32 13.58
CA ALA A 181 6.28 -4.43 13.40
C ALA A 181 6.34 -3.91 11.96
N LEU A 182 6.22 -4.81 10.97
CA LEU A 182 6.20 -4.43 9.54
C LEU A 182 5.02 -3.51 9.20
N GLU A 183 3.84 -3.73 9.79
CA GLU A 183 2.71 -2.80 9.63
C GLU A 183 3.05 -1.40 10.12
N GLN A 184 3.70 -1.26 11.30
CA GLN A 184 4.08 0.04 11.84
C GLN A 184 5.08 0.74 10.92
N ILE A 185 6.08 0.03 10.41
CA ILE A 185 7.08 0.57 9.48
C ILE A 185 6.40 1.06 8.18
N CYS A 186 5.55 0.23 7.58
CA CYS A 186 4.83 0.61 6.36
C CYS A 186 3.95 1.85 6.58
N MET A 187 3.23 1.92 7.72
CA MET A 187 2.39 3.07 8.04
C MET A 187 3.21 4.32 8.33
N ALA A 188 4.41 4.20 8.89
CA ALA A 188 5.34 5.31 9.08
C ALA A 188 5.80 5.85 7.72
N LEU A 189 6.24 4.98 6.82
CA LEU A 189 6.66 5.35 5.47
C LEU A 189 5.52 6.01 4.68
N LEU A 190 4.32 5.41 4.67
CA LEU A 190 3.16 6.00 3.98
C LEU A 190 2.81 7.39 4.50
N TYR A 191 3.00 7.64 5.78
CA TYR A 191 2.71 8.94 6.35
C TYR A 191 3.78 9.98 6.03
N VAL A 192 5.05 9.61 6.04
CA VAL A 192 6.16 10.52 5.71
C VAL A 192 6.18 10.89 4.22
N PHE A 193 5.86 9.92 3.32
CA PHE A 193 5.90 10.16 1.88
C PHE A 193 4.61 10.75 1.32
N TRP A 194 3.46 10.40 1.89
CA TRP A 194 2.15 10.76 1.34
C TRP A 194 1.21 11.44 2.34
N GLU A 195 1.62 11.64 3.59
CA GLU A 195 0.72 12.05 4.69
C GLU A 195 -0.55 11.16 4.75
N PHE A 196 -0.43 9.93 4.25
CA PHE A 196 -1.53 9.01 4.05
C PHE A 196 -1.70 8.06 5.23
N LYS A 197 -2.93 8.03 5.78
CA LYS A 197 -3.35 7.05 6.79
C LYS A 197 -4.24 6.00 6.12
N PRO A 198 -3.75 4.77 5.86
CA PRO A 198 -4.53 3.72 5.23
C PRO A 198 -5.75 3.35 6.09
N GLN A 199 -6.79 2.84 5.45
CA GLN A 199 -7.99 2.29 6.10
C GLN A 199 -8.04 0.76 6.04
N HIS A 200 -7.14 0.16 5.28
CA HIS A 200 -6.93 -1.26 5.14
C HIS A 200 -5.48 -1.59 5.51
N TYR A 201 -5.30 -2.57 6.40
CA TYR A 201 -4.03 -2.78 7.09
C TYR A 201 -3.36 -4.12 6.76
N THR A 202 -3.86 -4.87 5.77
CA THR A 202 -3.16 -6.11 5.40
C THR A 202 -1.75 -5.81 4.90
N LEU A 203 -0.77 -6.55 5.39
CA LEU A 203 0.63 -6.33 5.06
C LEU A 203 0.91 -6.35 3.55
N PRO A 204 0.32 -7.27 2.73
CA PRO A 204 0.47 -7.22 1.29
C PRO A 204 0.03 -5.91 0.64
N TYR A 205 -1.04 -5.30 1.16
CA TYR A 205 -1.54 -4.02 0.69
C TYR A 205 -0.60 -2.87 1.08
N LEU A 206 -0.16 -2.84 2.32
CA LEU A 206 0.76 -1.80 2.81
C LEU A 206 2.10 -1.83 2.08
N LEU A 207 2.71 -3.01 1.92
CA LEU A 207 3.95 -3.20 1.16
C LEU A 207 3.78 -2.79 -0.31
N HIS A 208 2.60 -3.10 -0.91
CA HIS A 208 2.30 -2.64 -2.27
C HIS A 208 2.25 -1.12 -2.35
N LEU A 209 1.60 -0.44 -1.41
CA LEU A 209 1.56 1.03 -1.41
C LEU A 209 2.96 1.64 -1.22
N CYS A 210 3.78 1.10 -0.32
CA CYS A 210 5.16 1.54 -0.14
C CYS A 210 5.99 1.38 -1.42
N SER A 211 5.68 0.39 -2.26
CA SER A 211 6.40 0.16 -3.52
C SER A 211 6.26 1.29 -4.56
N HIS A 212 5.41 2.29 -4.33
CA HIS A 212 5.27 3.45 -5.21
C HIS A 212 6.37 4.48 -5.05
N PHE A 213 7.03 4.53 -3.91
CA PHE A 213 8.11 5.48 -3.64
C PHE A 213 9.44 4.83 -3.25
N THR A 214 9.46 3.50 -3.01
CA THR A 214 10.70 2.77 -2.72
C THR A 214 10.65 1.34 -3.26
N ARG A 215 11.83 0.75 -3.52
CA ARG A 215 11.98 -0.66 -3.90
C ARG A 215 12.28 -1.58 -2.71
N ILE A 216 12.44 -1.05 -1.52
CA ILE A 216 12.78 -1.81 -0.31
C ILE A 216 11.85 -3.03 -0.11
N PRO A 217 10.49 -2.92 -0.24
CA PRO A 217 9.62 -4.08 -0.07
C PRO A 217 9.92 -5.23 -1.02
N GLN A 218 10.22 -4.94 -2.29
CA GLN A 218 10.51 -5.97 -3.29
C GLN A 218 11.91 -6.58 -3.12
N THR A 219 12.87 -5.76 -2.69
CA THR A 219 14.26 -6.18 -2.49
C THR A 219 14.39 -7.09 -1.27
N ILE A 220 13.72 -6.75 -0.17
CA ILE A 220 13.83 -7.48 1.09
C ILE A 220 12.88 -8.68 1.14
N PHE A 221 11.67 -8.55 0.57
CA PHE A 221 10.67 -9.61 0.51
C PHE A 221 10.41 -10.06 -0.94
N PRO A 222 11.43 -10.55 -1.66
CA PRO A 222 11.25 -11.07 -3.01
C PRO A 222 10.41 -12.34 -2.99
N LYS A 223 9.83 -12.73 -4.14
CA LYS A 223 8.89 -13.84 -4.27
C LYS A 223 9.26 -14.83 -5.37
N GLU A 224 10.48 -14.75 -5.87
CA GLU A 224 10.94 -15.47 -7.07
C GLU A 224 11.16 -16.96 -6.83
N THR A 225 11.52 -17.34 -5.61
CA THR A 225 11.73 -18.75 -5.24
C THR A 225 10.65 -19.24 -4.27
N TYR A 226 10.46 -20.56 -4.20
CA TYR A 226 9.51 -21.15 -3.27
C TYR A 226 9.77 -20.73 -1.80
N GLY A 227 11.03 -20.79 -1.35
CA GLY A 227 11.39 -20.39 0.01
C GLY A 227 11.12 -18.91 0.32
N LEU A 228 11.45 -18.01 -0.63
CA LEU A 228 11.18 -16.58 -0.48
C LEU A 228 9.67 -16.28 -0.48
N HIS A 229 8.92 -16.93 -1.36
CA HIS A 229 7.46 -16.80 -1.38
C HIS A 229 6.82 -17.34 -0.09
N ARG A 230 7.32 -18.48 0.44
CA ARG A 230 6.86 -19.03 1.71
C ARG A 230 7.10 -18.05 2.87
N MET A 231 8.30 -17.48 2.97
CA MET A 231 8.62 -16.49 4.00
C MET A 231 7.70 -15.26 3.94
N TYR A 232 7.47 -14.73 2.75
CA TYR A 232 6.51 -13.65 2.55
C TYR A 232 5.09 -14.06 3.00
N TYR A 233 4.66 -15.27 2.64
CA TYR A 233 3.37 -15.82 3.06
C TYR A 233 3.26 -15.93 4.58
N MET A 234 4.29 -16.44 5.25
CA MET A 234 4.33 -16.56 6.71
C MET A 234 4.12 -15.22 7.39
N LEU A 235 4.90 -14.21 7.01
CA LEU A 235 4.79 -12.85 7.55
C LEU A 235 3.43 -12.21 7.29
N CYS A 236 2.86 -12.41 6.11
CA CYS A 236 1.56 -11.83 5.77
C CYS A 236 0.38 -12.47 6.51
N ASN A 237 0.48 -13.75 6.88
CA ASN A 237 -0.62 -14.53 7.43
C ASN A 237 -0.45 -14.94 8.90
N ALA A 238 0.71 -14.67 9.51
CA ALA A 238 1.03 -15.12 10.86
C ALA A 238 -0.04 -14.74 11.90
N HIS A 239 -0.52 -13.51 11.90
CA HIS A 239 -1.55 -13.02 12.81
C HIS A 239 -2.89 -13.77 12.64
N HIS A 240 -3.21 -14.20 11.42
CA HIS A 240 -4.41 -14.97 11.12
C HIS A 240 -4.23 -16.44 11.56
N ILE A 241 -3.06 -17.01 11.25
CA ILE A 241 -2.72 -18.38 11.66
C ILE A 241 -2.74 -18.49 13.18
N MET A 242 -2.12 -17.58 13.91
CA MET A 242 -2.13 -17.55 15.38
C MET A 242 -3.56 -17.51 15.95
N ARG A 243 -4.49 -16.84 15.28
CA ARG A 243 -5.89 -16.73 15.75
C ARG A 243 -6.69 -18.01 15.58
N PHE A 244 -6.43 -18.80 14.53
CA PHE A 244 -7.29 -19.92 14.14
C PHE A 244 -6.64 -21.29 14.21
N LYS A 245 -5.32 -21.38 14.45
CA LYS A 245 -4.58 -22.63 14.54
C LYS A 245 -3.82 -22.73 15.86
N VAL A 246 -3.82 -23.93 16.42
CA VAL A 246 -3.18 -24.20 17.72
C VAL A 246 -1.74 -24.68 17.56
N GLN A 247 -1.41 -25.28 16.41
CA GLN A 247 -0.08 -25.86 16.17
C GLN A 247 0.80 -24.90 15.38
N ASN A 248 2.09 -24.91 15.72
CA ASN A 248 3.11 -24.22 14.92
C ASN A 248 3.22 -24.88 13.54
N GLU A 249 3.02 -24.08 12.48
CA GLU A 249 3.19 -24.52 11.09
C GLU A 249 4.56 -24.17 10.51
N PHE A 250 5.36 -23.43 11.26
CA PHE A 250 6.61 -22.87 10.79
C PHE A 250 7.78 -23.31 11.68
N SER A 251 8.94 -23.52 11.07
CA SER A 251 10.16 -23.86 11.77
C SER A 251 10.83 -22.62 12.36
N ASP A 252 11.60 -22.79 13.44
CA ASP A 252 12.39 -21.72 14.04
C ASP A 252 13.39 -21.15 13.05
N MET A 253 14.05 -22.00 12.25
CA MET A 253 14.97 -21.57 11.21
C MET A 253 14.31 -20.64 10.15
N ASP A 254 13.06 -20.91 9.76
CA ASP A 254 12.33 -20.01 8.85
C ASP A 254 11.97 -18.70 9.54
N THR A 255 11.65 -18.76 10.84
CA THR A 255 11.31 -17.62 11.67
C THR A 255 12.52 -16.72 11.89
N ASP A 256 13.71 -17.26 12.13
CA ASP A 256 14.95 -16.48 12.27
C ASP A 256 15.35 -15.79 10.96
N LYS A 257 15.19 -16.47 9.83
CA LYS A 257 15.38 -15.86 8.51
C LYS A 257 14.38 -14.72 8.26
N ALA A 258 13.13 -14.89 8.69
CA ALA A 258 12.12 -13.84 8.59
C ALA A 258 12.48 -12.66 9.49
N TYR A 259 12.95 -12.91 10.71
CA TYR A 259 13.41 -11.89 11.65
C TYR A 259 14.53 -11.03 11.06
N SER A 260 15.61 -11.66 10.56
CA SER A 260 16.73 -10.92 9.94
C SER A 260 16.27 -10.02 8.77
N ARG A 261 15.24 -10.43 8.02
CA ARG A 261 14.67 -9.58 6.97
C ARG A 261 13.83 -8.44 7.52
N CYS A 262 13.15 -8.66 8.64
CA CYS A 262 12.39 -7.58 9.30
C CYS A 262 13.32 -6.51 9.88
N GLU A 263 14.46 -6.91 10.46
CA GLU A 263 15.50 -5.98 10.90
C GLU A 263 16.05 -5.17 9.72
N LEU A 264 16.44 -5.85 8.63
CA LEU A 264 16.94 -5.17 7.44
C LEU A 264 15.88 -4.19 6.87
N PHE A 265 14.59 -4.58 6.87
CA PHE A 265 13.51 -3.71 6.42
C PHE A 265 13.34 -2.49 7.34
N PHE A 266 13.50 -2.67 8.64
CA PHE A 266 13.46 -1.58 9.61
C PHE A 266 14.60 -0.58 9.37
N ASP A 267 15.84 -1.05 9.22
CA ASP A 267 17.02 -0.20 9.04
C ASP A 267 16.97 0.60 7.73
N GLU A 268 16.63 -0.07 6.63
CA GLU A 268 16.48 0.57 5.33
C GLU A 268 15.33 1.59 5.34
N ALA A 269 14.19 1.24 5.96
CA ALA A 269 13.05 2.14 6.09
C ALA A 269 13.38 3.35 6.97
N LYS A 270 14.14 3.15 8.06
CA LYS A 270 14.59 4.22 8.95
C LYS A 270 15.46 5.22 8.20
N THR A 271 16.47 4.73 7.49
CA THR A 271 17.37 5.56 6.68
C THR A 271 16.59 6.37 5.63
N LEU A 272 15.68 5.70 4.90
CA LEU A 272 14.87 6.34 3.86
C LEU A 272 13.92 7.41 4.44
N GLY A 273 13.26 7.09 5.55
CA GLY A 273 12.29 8.00 6.18
C GLY A 273 12.95 9.21 6.84
N GLU A 274 14.12 9.04 7.44
CA GLU A 274 14.91 10.15 8.01
C GLU A 274 15.36 11.13 6.91
N ALA A 275 15.81 10.60 5.76
CA ALA A 275 16.15 11.42 4.61
C ALA A 275 14.94 12.21 4.08
N GLN A 276 13.75 11.60 4.03
CA GLN A 276 12.52 12.26 3.63
C GLN A 276 12.08 13.31 4.67
N LEU A 277 12.22 13.04 5.96
CA LEU A 277 11.93 14.02 7.01
C LEU A 277 12.80 15.26 6.90
N GLU A 278 14.10 15.10 6.62
CA GLU A 278 15.00 16.26 6.43
C GLU A 278 14.59 17.07 5.19
N HIS A 279 14.17 16.41 4.12
CA HIS A 279 13.59 17.08 2.94
C HIS A 279 12.32 17.89 3.31
N LEU A 280 11.37 17.27 4.02
CA LEU A 280 10.13 17.92 4.47
C LEU A 280 10.42 19.09 5.42
N LYS A 281 11.38 18.95 6.33
CA LYS A 281 11.81 20.03 7.22
C LYS A 281 12.27 21.25 6.42
N ASN A 282 13.06 21.00 5.39
CA ASN A 282 13.52 22.09 4.51
C ASN A 282 12.36 22.78 3.78
N LEU A 283 11.35 22.04 3.33
CA LEU A 283 10.16 22.60 2.69
C LEU A 283 9.29 23.40 3.65
N HIS A 284 8.97 22.83 4.82
CA HIS A 284 8.03 23.42 5.77
C HIS A 284 8.63 24.56 6.60
N CYS A 285 9.95 24.54 6.88
CA CYS A 285 10.58 25.53 7.75
C CYS A 285 11.23 26.68 6.97
N LYS A 286 11.64 26.49 5.70
CA LYS A 286 12.21 27.58 4.89
C LYS A 286 11.15 28.51 4.30
N SER A 287 9.95 28.00 4.04
CA SER A 287 8.82 28.81 3.53
C SER A 287 8.28 29.83 4.54
N SER A 288 8.69 29.76 5.80
CA SER A 288 8.25 30.69 6.88
C SER A 288 9.07 32.00 6.90
N ASN A 289 10.12 32.11 6.08
CA ASN A 289 11.01 33.29 6.05
C ASN A 289 10.82 34.17 4.80
N GLN A 290 9.78 33.94 4.01
CA GLN A 290 9.32 34.82 2.94
C GLN A 290 7.93 35.38 3.25
#